data_a61ed28298eaa639acdd976d9ad6f26b
#
_entry.id   a61ed28298eaa639acdd976d9ad6f26b
#
_cell.length_a   1.000
_cell.length_b   1.000
_cell.length_c   1.000
_cell.angle_alpha   90.00
_cell.angle_beta   90.00
_cell.angle_gamma   90.00
#
_symmetry.space_group_name_H-M   'P 1'
#
loop_
_entity.id
_entity.type
_entity.pdbx_description
1 polymer ?
#
loop_
_entity_poly.entity_id
_entity_poly.type
_entity_poly.pdbx_seq_one_letter_code
_entity_poly.pdbx_strand_id
1 'polypeptide(L)'
;MDKISKEYQEIIHEVKILPVEQLDIDRVEKLIRAYIADKNYEKALEVLRVVEDREKNNPSINSEFGYCLVELKQFDEAGKYFLKAKNQGREDAWIYSQLGWAYRNAEKYKEALEAYLKAQQLGDKVAWTNAEIGMCYKELGKYEEALKYYLIIINSGELDNDIYKKIWVLSEIAYIYQNIDKYEEALEYFRKVESLGRKDSWLYANMFNCLKALKNNEEALKYSLMLENFEELKNNINLLSNIANLYEEKQDYKEKLKYLEKIEKIGIDDPQFYIEYGYCLMFLEYYREAISKFEKSLGAGKDTYCISQIAFCYRNLGEYEKALEYFQKARSLGRNDAWISLEFGLCYRDQNEYEKALKYFLEAYEKEERYKTDTYLLSSIGKMYDLLGKYENGEEFLRKSYALGERDRWINMELGECLTRLGKYEEAIEKLLEARRLYMAEGKAPYSEDLELAYCYAALGDKNKAKYHMDSSIEALGAYAESEEYLKKRFTEIKEMINSLK
;
A
#
# COMPACT_ATOMS: atom_id res chain seq x y z
N MET A 1 20.06 -42.84 -33.78
CA MET A 1 19.66 -42.35 -35.14
C MET A 1 19.50 -43.58 -36.02
N ASP A 2 18.27 -44.07 -36.22
CA ASP A 2 18.00 -45.44 -36.07
C ASP A 2 17.27 -45.98 -37.28
N LYS A 3 17.04 -47.30 -37.34
CA LYS A 3 16.46 -48.09 -38.44
C LYS A 3 15.24 -47.39 -39.10
N ILE A 4 14.44 -46.66 -38.33
CA ILE A 4 13.29 -45.88 -38.76
C ILE A 4 13.69 -44.71 -39.69
N SER A 5 14.80 -44.01 -39.40
CA SER A 5 15.32 -42.90 -40.20
C SER A 5 15.77 -43.36 -41.61
N LYS A 6 16.28 -44.56 -41.71
CA LYS A 6 16.78 -45.10 -42.96
C LYS A 6 15.62 -45.54 -43.88
N GLU A 7 14.62 -46.20 -43.36
CA GLU A 7 13.41 -46.61 -44.09
C GLU A 7 12.64 -45.34 -44.61
N TYR A 8 12.55 -44.29 -43.81
CA TYR A 8 11.90 -43.02 -44.23
C TYR A 8 12.72 -42.30 -45.32
N GLN A 9 14.03 -42.32 -45.26
CA GLN A 9 14.87 -41.73 -46.31
C GLN A 9 14.76 -42.51 -47.65
N GLU A 10 14.61 -43.83 -47.57
CA GLU A 10 14.37 -44.67 -48.75
C GLU A 10 13.02 -44.37 -49.41
N ILE A 11 11.95 -44.20 -48.63
CA ILE A 11 10.64 -43.83 -49.13
C ILE A 11 10.63 -42.42 -49.76
N ILE A 12 11.28 -41.43 -49.10
CA ILE A 12 11.44 -40.08 -49.65
C ILE A 12 12.26 -40.11 -50.97
N HIS A 13 13.16 -41.03 -51.09
CA HIS A 13 13.94 -41.17 -52.31
C HIS A 13 13.17 -41.84 -53.49
N GLU A 14 12.36 -42.85 -53.18
CA GLU A 14 11.46 -43.50 -54.17
C GLU A 14 10.47 -42.52 -54.76
N VAL A 15 9.93 -41.64 -53.99
CA VAL A 15 8.90 -40.64 -54.41
C VAL A 15 9.51 -39.54 -55.32
N LYS A 16 10.82 -39.34 -55.33
CA LYS A 16 11.45 -38.47 -56.34
C LYS A 16 11.32 -39.00 -57.78
N ILE A 17 10.90 -40.26 -57.94
CA ILE A 17 10.84 -40.96 -59.23
C ILE A 17 9.41 -41.05 -59.77
N LEU A 18 8.38 -41.08 -58.89
CA LEU A 18 6.98 -41.19 -59.27
C LEU A 18 6.17 -40.00 -58.72
N PRO A 19 5.29 -39.36 -59.53
CA PRO A 19 4.40 -38.33 -59.03
C PRO A 19 3.48 -38.87 -57.92
N VAL A 20 3.25 -38.06 -56.85
CA VAL A 20 2.46 -38.44 -55.66
C VAL A 20 1.03 -38.91 -56.08
N GLU A 21 0.46 -38.36 -57.14
CA GLU A 21 -0.83 -38.70 -57.70
C GLU A 21 -0.94 -40.16 -58.17
N GLN A 22 0.17 -40.76 -58.49
CA GLN A 22 0.25 -42.14 -59.00
C GLN A 22 0.56 -43.18 -57.92
N LEU A 23 0.83 -42.73 -56.67
CA LEU A 23 1.08 -43.63 -55.55
C LEU A 23 -0.25 -44.20 -55.00
N ASP A 24 -0.20 -45.47 -54.57
CA ASP A 24 -1.28 -46.03 -53.77
C ASP A 24 -1.34 -45.38 -52.39
N ILE A 25 -2.46 -45.52 -51.71
CA ILE A 25 -2.71 -44.81 -50.43
C ILE A 25 -1.73 -45.23 -49.33
N ASP A 26 -1.34 -46.51 -49.29
CA ASP A 26 -0.39 -47.02 -48.27
C ASP A 26 0.97 -46.35 -48.42
N ARG A 27 1.45 -46.12 -49.64
CA ARG A 27 2.70 -45.40 -49.90
C ARG A 27 2.59 -43.90 -49.56
N VAL A 28 1.46 -43.31 -49.88
CA VAL A 28 1.15 -41.91 -49.52
C VAL A 28 1.17 -41.74 -48.01
N GLU A 29 0.49 -42.59 -47.26
CA GLU A 29 0.51 -42.53 -45.77
C GLU A 29 1.91 -42.70 -45.21
N LYS A 30 2.67 -43.64 -45.72
CA LYS A 30 4.08 -43.81 -45.30
C LYS A 30 4.94 -42.60 -45.59
N LEU A 31 4.75 -41.96 -46.73
CA LEU A 31 5.47 -40.72 -47.10
C LEU A 31 5.10 -39.57 -46.18
N ILE A 32 3.81 -39.37 -45.91
CA ILE A 32 3.33 -38.34 -44.95
C ILE A 32 3.96 -38.57 -43.58
N ARG A 33 3.88 -39.77 -43.04
CA ARG A 33 4.46 -40.13 -41.77
C ARG A 33 6.01 -39.98 -41.74
N ALA A 34 6.68 -40.22 -42.88
CA ALA A 34 8.11 -39.97 -43.01
C ALA A 34 8.43 -38.47 -42.86
N TYR A 35 7.68 -37.60 -43.55
CA TYR A 35 7.84 -36.14 -43.40
C TYR A 35 7.49 -35.65 -41.99
N ILE A 36 6.43 -36.18 -41.36
CA ILE A 36 6.06 -35.86 -40.00
C ILE A 36 7.17 -36.27 -39.01
N ALA A 37 7.75 -37.47 -39.19
CA ALA A 37 8.84 -37.94 -38.35
C ALA A 37 10.13 -37.09 -38.49
N ASP A 38 10.36 -36.53 -39.70
CA ASP A 38 11.44 -35.59 -40.00
C ASP A 38 11.09 -34.14 -39.61
N LYS A 39 9.91 -33.92 -39.00
CA LYS A 39 9.35 -32.59 -38.62
C LYS A 39 9.21 -31.61 -39.79
N ASN A 40 9.10 -32.14 -41.02
CA ASN A 40 8.91 -31.36 -42.23
C ASN A 40 7.40 -31.27 -42.56
N TYR A 41 6.67 -30.55 -41.72
CA TYR A 41 5.19 -30.48 -41.78
C TYR A 41 4.67 -29.79 -43.04
N GLU A 42 5.46 -28.83 -43.61
CA GLU A 42 5.13 -28.16 -44.86
C GLU A 42 5.09 -29.17 -46.00
N LYS A 43 6.12 -30.03 -46.12
CA LYS A 43 6.13 -31.06 -47.19
C LYS A 43 5.09 -32.14 -46.95
N ALA A 44 4.85 -32.52 -45.71
CA ALA A 44 3.73 -33.41 -45.40
C ALA A 44 2.40 -32.82 -45.89
N LEU A 45 2.20 -31.53 -45.64
CA LEU A 45 0.99 -30.81 -46.04
C LEU A 45 0.87 -30.70 -47.60
N GLU A 46 1.99 -30.48 -48.33
CA GLU A 46 1.99 -30.48 -49.76
C GLU A 46 1.52 -31.84 -50.33
N VAL A 47 2.06 -32.95 -49.77
CA VAL A 47 1.62 -34.31 -50.19
C VAL A 47 0.16 -34.55 -49.87
N LEU A 48 -0.32 -34.13 -48.68
CA LEU A 48 -1.69 -34.23 -48.25
C LEU A 48 -2.62 -33.48 -49.20
N ARG A 49 -2.28 -32.27 -49.63
CA ARG A 49 -3.08 -31.45 -50.53
C ARG A 49 -3.21 -32.11 -51.94
N VAL A 50 -2.17 -32.77 -52.41
CA VAL A 50 -2.22 -33.50 -53.71
C VAL A 50 -3.27 -34.62 -53.69
N VAL A 51 -3.43 -35.27 -52.55
CA VAL A 51 -4.37 -36.39 -52.41
C VAL A 51 -5.74 -36.02 -51.76
N GLU A 52 -5.91 -34.77 -51.40
CA GLU A 52 -7.11 -34.32 -50.64
C GLU A 52 -8.40 -34.68 -51.32
N ASP A 53 -8.54 -34.40 -52.59
CA ASP A 53 -9.83 -34.67 -53.34
C ASP A 53 -10.07 -36.18 -53.45
N ARG A 54 -9.04 -36.96 -53.68
CA ARG A 54 -9.13 -38.45 -53.82
C ARG A 54 -9.47 -39.08 -52.47
N GLU A 55 -8.85 -38.60 -51.38
CA GLU A 55 -8.92 -39.17 -50.04
C GLU A 55 -9.80 -38.36 -49.10
N LYS A 56 -10.65 -37.48 -49.60
CA LYS A 56 -11.50 -36.57 -48.79
C LYS A 56 -12.35 -37.25 -47.71
N ASN A 57 -12.65 -38.54 -47.89
CA ASN A 57 -13.45 -39.34 -46.97
C ASN A 57 -12.56 -40.30 -46.12
N ASN A 58 -11.25 -40.18 -46.15
CA ASN A 58 -10.32 -41.02 -45.41
C ASN A 58 -10.04 -40.36 -44.04
N PRO A 59 -10.49 -40.96 -42.91
CA PRO A 59 -10.32 -40.37 -41.60
C PRO A 59 -8.85 -40.31 -41.15
N SER A 60 -7.96 -41.25 -41.64
CA SER A 60 -6.54 -41.23 -41.35
C SER A 60 -5.89 -40.00 -42.01
N ILE A 61 -6.12 -39.79 -43.28
CA ILE A 61 -5.58 -38.64 -44.04
C ILE A 61 -6.05 -37.32 -43.43
N ASN A 62 -7.34 -37.19 -43.11
CA ASN A 62 -7.85 -35.96 -42.49
C ASN A 62 -7.21 -35.74 -41.07
N SER A 63 -6.90 -36.81 -40.37
CA SER A 63 -6.20 -36.68 -39.07
C SER A 63 -4.77 -36.20 -39.24
N GLU A 64 -4.02 -36.71 -40.24
CA GLU A 64 -2.64 -36.26 -40.53
C GLU A 64 -2.62 -34.80 -41.00
N PHE A 65 -3.64 -34.35 -41.78
CA PHE A 65 -3.83 -32.94 -42.11
C PHE A 65 -3.97 -32.09 -40.87
N GLY A 66 -4.89 -32.46 -39.99
CA GLY A 66 -5.12 -31.75 -38.74
C GLY A 66 -3.81 -31.66 -37.89
N TYR A 67 -3.06 -32.76 -37.81
CA TYR A 67 -1.82 -32.81 -37.06
C TYR A 67 -0.74 -31.89 -37.67
N CYS A 68 -0.49 -31.94 -38.97
CA CYS A 68 0.46 -31.05 -39.63
C CYS A 68 0.08 -29.57 -39.47
N LEU A 69 -1.22 -29.24 -39.56
CA LEU A 69 -1.69 -27.87 -39.34
C LEU A 69 -1.53 -27.39 -37.92
N VAL A 70 -1.68 -28.25 -36.91
CA VAL A 70 -1.39 -27.93 -35.50
C VAL A 70 0.07 -27.56 -35.32
N GLU A 71 0.99 -28.38 -35.87
CA GLU A 71 2.42 -28.14 -35.77
C GLU A 71 2.85 -26.83 -36.49
N LEU A 72 2.11 -26.47 -37.57
CA LEU A 72 2.27 -25.21 -38.27
C LEU A 72 1.47 -24.05 -37.65
N LYS A 73 0.85 -24.26 -36.48
CA LYS A 73 0.05 -23.28 -35.71
C LYS A 73 -1.18 -22.75 -36.46
N GLN A 74 -1.71 -23.50 -37.43
CA GLN A 74 -2.92 -23.19 -38.17
C GLN A 74 -4.14 -23.84 -37.51
N PHE A 75 -4.44 -23.43 -36.27
CA PHE A 75 -5.33 -24.15 -35.36
C PHE A 75 -6.77 -24.22 -35.80
N ASP A 76 -7.32 -23.14 -36.39
CA ASP A 76 -8.69 -23.11 -36.90
C ASP A 76 -8.91 -24.11 -38.06
N GLU A 77 -7.93 -24.22 -38.95
CA GLU A 77 -7.96 -25.15 -40.06
C GLU A 77 -7.76 -26.59 -39.57
N ALA A 78 -6.82 -26.79 -38.64
CA ALA A 78 -6.62 -28.09 -38.00
C ALA A 78 -7.88 -28.64 -37.37
N GLY A 79 -8.65 -27.80 -36.64
CA GLY A 79 -9.93 -28.18 -36.07
C GLY A 79 -10.96 -28.66 -37.10
N LYS A 80 -10.97 -28.05 -38.28
CA LYS A 80 -11.88 -28.50 -39.37
C LYS A 80 -11.52 -29.90 -39.87
N TYR A 81 -10.22 -30.21 -40.04
CA TYR A 81 -9.79 -31.51 -40.49
C TYR A 81 -9.97 -32.60 -39.43
N PHE A 82 -9.69 -32.33 -38.15
CA PHE A 82 -10.03 -33.26 -37.08
C PHE A 82 -11.53 -33.53 -37.00
N LEU A 83 -12.37 -32.50 -37.20
CA LEU A 83 -13.81 -32.67 -37.23
C LEU A 83 -14.27 -33.50 -38.45
N LYS A 84 -13.64 -33.33 -39.63
CA LYS A 84 -13.88 -34.22 -40.78
C LYS A 84 -13.53 -35.69 -40.41
N ALA A 85 -12.34 -35.93 -39.86
CA ALA A 85 -11.92 -37.29 -39.46
C ALA A 85 -12.88 -37.92 -38.46
N LYS A 86 -13.31 -37.17 -37.44
CA LYS A 86 -14.34 -37.58 -36.46
C LYS A 86 -15.65 -37.98 -37.17
N ASN A 87 -16.19 -37.12 -38.06
CA ASN A 87 -17.45 -37.35 -38.75
C ASN A 87 -17.38 -38.53 -39.70
N GLN A 88 -16.19 -39.00 -40.06
CA GLN A 88 -15.92 -40.17 -40.89
C GLN A 88 -15.69 -41.44 -40.07
N GLY A 89 -15.98 -41.40 -38.76
CA GLY A 89 -15.95 -42.57 -37.87
C GLY A 89 -14.70 -42.74 -37.01
N ARG A 90 -13.78 -41.78 -37.03
CA ARG A 90 -12.62 -41.80 -36.12
C ARG A 90 -12.97 -41.16 -34.77
N GLU A 91 -13.60 -41.92 -33.88
CA GLU A 91 -14.12 -41.46 -32.61
C GLU A 91 -13.29 -42.02 -31.40
N ASP A 92 -11.97 -42.02 -31.52
CA ASP A 92 -11.08 -42.43 -30.46
C ASP A 92 -10.69 -41.24 -29.54
N ALA A 93 -10.11 -41.56 -28.35
CA ALA A 93 -9.69 -40.54 -27.40
C ALA A 93 -8.64 -39.59 -27.98
N TRP A 94 -7.76 -40.07 -28.85
CA TRP A 94 -6.71 -39.27 -29.47
C TRP A 94 -7.31 -38.15 -30.34
N ILE A 95 -8.28 -38.47 -31.19
CA ILE A 95 -8.88 -37.47 -32.09
C ILE A 95 -9.59 -36.35 -31.32
N TYR A 96 -10.26 -36.70 -30.22
CA TYR A 96 -10.86 -35.70 -29.34
C TYR A 96 -9.84 -34.86 -28.59
N SER A 97 -8.73 -35.43 -28.14
CA SER A 97 -7.64 -34.69 -27.54
C SER A 97 -7.00 -33.71 -28.52
N GLN A 98 -6.76 -34.13 -29.77
CA GLN A 98 -6.23 -33.25 -30.84
C GLN A 98 -7.22 -32.13 -31.21
N LEU A 99 -8.50 -32.44 -31.29
CA LEU A 99 -9.54 -31.47 -31.50
C LEU A 99 -9.62 -30.44 -30.38
N GLY A 100 -9.55 -30.91 -29.16
CA GLY A 100 -9.44 -30.05 -27.96
C GLY A 100 -8.24 -29.11 -28.01
N TRP A 101 -7.07 -29.66 -28.39
CA TRP A 101 -5.84 -28.88 -28.53
C TRP A 101 -5.94 -27.80 -29.61
N ALA A 102 -6.50 -28.15 -30.78
CA ALA A 102 -6.72 -27.21 -31.87
C ALA A 102 -7.68 -26.08 -31.43
N TYR A 103 -8.81 -26.42 -30.83
CA TYR A 103 -9.78 -25.44 -30.35
C TYR A 103 -9.24 -24.54 -29.23
N ARG A 104 -8.48 -25.09 -28.26
CA ARG A 104 -7.87 -24.31 -27.19
C ARG A 104 -6.90 -23.27 -27.72
N ASN A 105 -6.02 -23.66 -28.69
CA ASN A 105 -5.08 -22.73 -29.28
C ASN A 105 -5.75 -21.73 -30.26
N ALA A 106 -6.97 -22.03 -30.71
CA ALA A 106 -7.83 -21.07 -31.41
C ALA A 106 -8.73 -20.24 -30.46
N GLU A 107 -8.46 -20.28 -29.14
CA GLU A 107 -9.20 -19.59 -28.07
C GLU A 107 -10.69 -19.96 -27.97
N LYS A 108 -11.08 -21.10 -28.57
CA LYS A 108 -12.42 -21.66 -28.50
C LYS A 108 -12.55 -22.60 -27.30
N TYR A 109 -12.51 -22.01 -26.11
CA TYR A 109 -12.37 -22.75 -24.86
C TYR A 109 -13.58 -23.64 -24.52
N LYS A 110 -14.79 -23.30 -24.96
CA LYS A 110 -15.99 -24.13 -24.74
C LYS A 110 -15.93 -25.41 -25.58
N GLU A 111 -15.63 -25.27 -26.84
CA GLU A 111 -15.49 -26.37 -27.79
C GLU A 111 -14.28 -27.27 -27.40
N ALA A 112 -13.21 -26.66 -26.97
CA ALA A 112 -12.04 -27.37 -26.46
C ALA A 112 -12.38 -28.23 -25.22
N LEU A 113 -13.11 -27.64 -24.26
CA LEU A 113 -13.57 -28.33 -23.06
C LEU A 113 -14.44 -29.53 -23.39
N GLU A 114 -15.42 -29.37 -24.30
CA GLU A 114 -16.30 -30.48 -24.75
C GLU A 114 -15.48 -31.62 -25.36
N ALA A 115 -14.50 -31.28 -26.21
CA ALA A 115 -13.64 -32.25 -26.85
C ALA A 115 -12.74 -33.01 -25.78
N TYR A 116 -12.10 -32.28 -24.91
CA TYR A 116 -11.27 -32.92 -23.86
C TYR A 116 -12.07 -33.78 -22.88
N LEU A 117 -13.27 -33.34 -22.46
CA LEU A 117 -14.16 -34.15 -21.61
C LEU A 117 -14.59 -35.44 -22.34
N LYS A 118 -14.77 -35.37 -23.65
CA LYS A 118 -15.07 -36.57 -24.45
C LYS A 118 -13.87 -37.50 -24.55
N ALA A 119 -12.65 -36.96 -24.76
CA ALA A 119 -11.43 -37.74 -24.71
C ALA A 119 -11.27 -38.45 -23.36
N GLN A 120 -11.53 -37.77 -22.25
CA GLN A 120 -11.48 -38.33 -20.90
C GLN A 120 -12.49 -39.48 -20.72
N GLN A 121 -13.74 -39.34 -21.23
CA GLN A 121 -14.76 -40.39 -21.22
C GLN A 121 -14.31 -41.62 -22.01
N LEU A 122 -13.56 -41.45 -23.07
CA LEU A 122 -13.02 -42.52 -23.92
C LEU A 122 -11.71 -43.14 -23.36
N GLY A 123 -11.31 -42.72 -22.15
CA GLY A 123 -10.18 -43.35 -21.43
C GLY A 123 -8.89 -42.56 -21.39
N ASP A 124 -8.84 -41.37 -21.99
CA ASP A 124 -7.70 -40.46 -21.84
C ASP A 124 -7.74 -39.78 -20.47
N LYS A 125 -7.08 -40.39 -19.48
CA LYS A 125 -7.05 -39.92 -18.07
C LYS A 125 -5.67 -39.45 -17.63
N VAL A 126 -4.82 -39.11 -18.57
CA VAL A 126 -3.46 -38.65 -18.25
C VAL A 126 -3.46 -37.25 -17.63
N ALA A 127 -2.44 -36.92 -16.84
CA ALA A 127 -2.29 -35.64 -16.19
C ALA A 127 -2.37 -34.47 -17.18
N TRP A 128 -1.88 -34.65 -18.40
CA TRP A 128 -1.93 -33.63 -19.45
C TRP A 128 -3.36 -33.26 -19.82
N THR A 129 -4.25 -34.22 -20.09
CA THR A 129 -5.65 -33.97 -20.44
C THR A 129 -6.41 -33.30 -19.30
N ASN A 130 -6.15 -33.71 -18.06
CA ASN A 130 -6.70 -33.02 -16.88
C ASN A 130 -6.21 -31.57 -16.78
N ALA A 131 -4.94 -31.29 -17.12
CA ALA A 131 -4.40 -29.95 -17.12
C ALA A 131 -5.07 -29.05 -18.18
N GLU A 132 -5.30 -29.58 -19.38
CA GLU A 132 -5.98 -28.89 -20.47
C GLU A 132 -7.45 -28.57 -20.13
N ILE A 133 -8.15 -29.53 -19.51
CA ILE A 133 -9.51 -29.31 -19.00
C ILE A 133 -9.50 -28.21 -17.93
N GLY A 134 -8.56 -28.29 -16.96
CA GLY A 134 -8.39 -27.27 -15.94
C GLY A 134 -8.14 -25.88 -16.51
N MET A 135 -7.28 -25.80 -17.54
CA MET A 135 -7.01 -24.55 -18.25
C MET A 135 -8.26 -24.02 -18.96
N CYS A 136 -8.99 -24.86 -19.68
CA CYS A 136 -10.22 -24.44 -20.33
C CYS A 136 -11.25 -23.90 -19.32
N TYR A 137 -11.43 -24.54 -18.19
CA TYR A 137 -12.30 -24.03 -17.13
C TYR A 137 -11.82 -22.69 -16.58
N LYS A 138 -10.51 -22.52 -16.36
CA LYS A 138 -9.91 -21.27 -15.89
C LYS A 138 -10.19 -20.12 -16.87
N GLU A 139 -9.93 -20.33 -18.17
CA GLU A 139 -10.18 -19.31 -19.20
C GLU A 139 -11.68 -18.98 -19.37
N LEU A 140 -12.57 -19.90 -19.01
CA LEU A 140 -14.01 -19.67 -18.94
C LEU A 140 -14.46 -19.02 -17.62
N GLY A 141 -13.55 -18.67 -16.71
CA GLY A 141 -13.83 -18.09 -15.40
C GLY A 141 -14.45 -19.06 -14.39
N LYS A 142 -14.42 -20.35 -14.67
CA LYS A 142 -14.94 -21.43 -13.78
C LYS A 142 -13.83 -21.95 -12.89
N TYR A 143 -13.42 -21.13 -11.96
CA TYR A 143 -12.21 -21.37 -11.13
C TYR A 143 -12.33 -22.61 -10.22
N GLU A 144 -13.50 -22.87 -9.62
CA GLU A 144 -13.71 -24.00 -8.75
C GLU A 144 -13.61 -25.33 -9.51
N GLU A 145 -14.11 -25.37 -10.74
CA GLU A 145 -13.99 -26.53 -11.61
C GLU A 145 -12.54 -26.74 -12.06
N ALA A 146 -11.86 -25.65 -12.46
CA ALA A 146 -10.45 -25.71 -12.83
C ALA A 146 -9.60 -26.28 -11.67
N LEU A 147 -9.83 -25.80 -10.46
CA LEU A 147 -9.12 -26.24 -9.25
C LEU A 147 -9.26 -27.76 -9.02
N LYS A 148 -10.45 -28.33 -9.21
CA LYS A 148 -10.68 -29.79 -9.08
C LYS A 148 -9.74 -30.58 -9.98
N TYR A 149 -9.61 -30.19 -11.24
CA TYR A 149 -8.75 -30.88 -12.20
C TYR A 149 -7.28 -30.75 -11.88
N TYR A 150 -6.79 -29.58 -11.48
CA TYR A 150 -5.40 -29.41 -11.08
C TYR A 150 -5.07 -30.17 -9.78
N LEU A 151 -6.00 -30.24 -8.82
CA LEU A 151 -5.83 -31.04 -7.59
C LEU A 151 -5.78 -32.53 -7.88
N ILE A 152 -6.54 -33.04 -8.87
CA ILE A 152 -6.43 -34.44 -9.30
C ILE A 152 -4.99 -34.74 -9.76
N ILE A 153 -4.37 -33.85 -10.53
CA ILE A 153 -3.01 -34.02 -11.04
C ILE A 153 -1.99 -34.08 -9.89
N ILE A 154 -2.08 -33.16 -8.94
CA ILE A 154 -1.14 -33.12 -7.80
C ILE A 154 -1.31 -34.34 -6.90
N ASN A 155 -2.54 -34.79 -6.69
CA ASN A 155 -2.83 -35.92 -5.81
C ASN A 155 -2.57 -37.30 -6.46
N SER A 156 -2.45 -37.37 -7.80
CA SER A 156 -2.13 -38.63 -8.51
C SER A 156 -0.68 -39.07 -8.31
N GLY A 157 0.23 -38.17 -7.94
CA GLY A 157 1.66 -38.44 -7.87
C GLY A 157 2.38 -38.55 -9.23
N GLU A 158 1.66 -38.41 -10.35
CA GLU A 158 2.23 -38.52 -11.70
C GLU A 158 3.36 -37.49 -11.96
N LEU A 159 3.35 -36.37 -11.24
CA LEU A 159 4.33 -35.30 -11.41
C LEU A 159 5.50 -35.33 -10.41
N ASP A 160 5.60 -36.37 -9.58
CA ASP A 160 6.64 -36.40 -8.52
C ASP A 160 8.07 -36.44 -9.08
N ASN A 161 8.25 -36.95 -10.27
CA ASN A 161 9.52 -36.99 -10.98
C ASN A 161 9.70 -35.86 -12.01
N ASP A 162 8.71 -34.99 -12.21
CA ASP A 162 8.76 -33.86 -13.13
C ASP A 162 8.55 -32.54 -12.36
N ILE A 163 9.63 -32.05 -11.79
CA ILE A 163 9.60 -30.86 -10.94
C ILE A 163 9.08 -29.61 -11.69
N TYR A 164 9.35 -29.47 -12.99
CA TYR A 164 8.92 -28.33 -13.79
C TYR A 164 7.40 -28.30 -13.99
N LYS A 165 6.81 -29.46 -14.35
CA LYS A 165 5.36 -29.59 -14.47
C LYS A 165 4.68 -29.46 -13.10
N LYS A 166 5.30 -30.00 -12.04
CA LYS A 166 4.78 -29.86 -10.67
C LYS A 166 4.74 -28.37 -10.24
N ILE A 167 5.80 -27.62 -10.48
CA ILE A 167 5.86 -26.17 -10.24
C ILE A 167 4.76 -25.45 -11.03
N TRP A 168 4.58 -25.79 -12.30
CA TRP A 168 3.56 -25.17 -13.14
C TRP A 168 2.15 -25.43 -12.59
N VAL A 169 1.78 -26.67 -12.30
CA VAL A 169 0.46 -27.02 -11.76
C VAL A 169 0.20 -26.36 -10.41
N LEU A 170 1.19 -26.37 -9.49
CA LEU A 170 1.07 -25.68 -8.20
C LEU A 170 0.89 -24.16 -8.37
N SER A 171 1.55 -23.58 -9.37
CA SER A 171 1.39 -22.15 -9.69
C SER A 171 -0.02 -21.83 -10.19
N GLU A 172 -0.60 -22.72 -11.02
CA GLU A 172 -1.99 -22.56 -11.50
C GLU A 172 -2.99 -22.69 -10.33
N ILE A 173 -2.79 -23.64 -9.43
CA ILE A 173 -3.62 -23.79 -8.23
C ILE A 173 -3.56 -22.52 -7.38
N ALA A 174 -2.35 -22.03 -7.10
CA ALA A 174 -2.16 -20.81 -6.32
C ALA A 174 -2.84 -19.60 -6.95
N TYR A 175 -2.66 -19.43 -8.27
CA TYR A 175 -3.28 -18.35 -9.03
C TYR A 175 -4.80 -18.42 -9.02
N ILE A 176 -5.38 -19.63 -9.13
CA ILE A 176 -6.83 -19.84 -9.03
C ILE A 176 -7.33 -19.45 -7.63
N TYR A 177 -6.67 -19.91 -6.56
CA TYR A 177 -7.04 -19.50 -5.20
C TYR A 177 -7.00 -17.99 -5.01
N GLN A 178 -6.00 -17.32 -5.57
CA GLN A 178 -5.93 -15.85 -5.54
C GLN A 178 -7.12 -15.19 -6.26
N ASN A 179 -7.56 -15.74 -7.41
CA ASN A 179 -8.68 -15.18 -8.18
C ASN A 179 -10.07 -15.43 -7.56
N ILE A 180 -10.16 -16.34 -6.60
CA ILE A 180 -11.38 -16.57 -5.81
C ILE A 180 -11.25 -16.02 -4.38
N ASP A 181 -10.33 -15.06 -4.18
CA ASP A 181 -10.07 -14.32 -2.94
C ASP A 181 -9.67 -15.21 -1.74
N LYS A 182 -9.18 -16.42 -1.99
CA LYS A 182 -8.63 -17.32 -0.98
C LYS A 182 -7.12 -17.13 -0.86
N TYR A 183 -6.74 -16.01 -0.28
CA TYR A 183 -5.34 -15.56 -0.28
C TYR A 183 -4.41 -16.39 0.61
N GLU A 184 -4.92 -16.96 1.72
CA GLU A 184 -4.15 -17.83 2.60
C GLU A 184 -3.76 -19.13 1.89
N GLU A 185 -4.74 -19.79 1.23
CA GLU A 185 -4.51 -20.99 0.46
C GLU A 185 -3.60 -20.71 -0.75
N ALA A 186 -3.80 -19.57 -1.41
CA ALA A 186 -2.92 -19.14 -2.52
C ALA A 186 -1.47 -19.04 -2.04
N LEU A 187 -1.22 -18.39 -0.90
CA LEU A 187 0.13 -18.25 -0.32
C LEU A 187 0.74 -19.60 0.05
N GLU A 188 -0.05 -20.56 0.58
CA GLU A 188 0.45 -21.89 0.87
C GLU A 188 1.02 -22.55 -0.38
N TYR A 189 0.29 -22.47 -1.51
CA TYR A 189 0.75 -23.04 -2.77
C TYR A 189 1.89 -22.24 -3.39
N PHE A 190 1.90 -20.93 -3.33
CA PHE A 190 3.04 -20.12 -3.79
C PHE A 190 4.31 -20.41 -3.00
N ARG A 191 4.23 -20.62 -1.68
CA ARG A 191 5.38 -21.04 -0.86
C ARG A 191 5.90 -22.43 -1.24
N LYS A 192 5.01 -23.36 -1.60
CA LYS A 192 5.42 -24.67 -2.17
C LYS A 192 6.19 -24.47 -3.48
N VAL A 193 5.71 -23.59 -4.36
CA VAL A 193 6.38 -23.24 -5.63
C VAL A 193 7.76 -22.62 -5.38
N GLU A 194 7.87 -21.70 -4.42
CA GLU A 194 9.14 -21.09 -4.03
C GLU A 194 10.13 -22.13 -3.48
N SER A 195 9.65 -23.05 -2.64
CA SER A 195 10.46 -24.13 -2.05
C SER A 195 11.01 -25.11 -3.09
N LEU A 196 10.30 -25.28 -4.22
CA LEU A 196 10.73 -26.09 -5.36
C LEU A 196 11.73 -25.35 -6.29
N GLY A 197 12.08 -24.11 -5.96
CA GLY A 197 13.16 -23.36 -6.61
C GLY A 197 12.73 -22.30 -7.60
N ARG A 198 11.44 -22.08 -7.85
CA ARG A 198 10.97 -20.95 -8.66
C ARG A 198 11.14 -19.65 -7.87
N LYS A 199 11.87 -18.67 -8.43
CA LYS A 199 12.20 -17.39 -7.79
C LYS A 199 12.20 -16.27 -8.84
N ASP A 200 11.07 -16.06 -9.50
CA ASP A 200 10.90 -15.03 -10.52
C ASP A 200 9.98 -13.90 -10.07
N SER A 201 9.97 -12.82 -10.84
CA SER A 201 9.15 -11.63 -10.56
C SER A 201 7.65 -11.95 -10.55
N TRP A 202 7.19 -12.90 -11.38
CA TRP A 202 5.78 -13.32 -11.40
C TRP A 202 5.34 -13.93 -10.07
N LEU A 203 6.15 -14.86 -9.52
CA LEU A 203 5.85 -15.53 -8.24
C LEU A 203 5.79 -14.50 -7.11
N TYR A 204 6.82 -13.67 -7.00
CA TYR A 204 6.88 -12.69 -5.91
C TYR A 204 5.82 -11.61 -6.01
N ALA A 205 5.41 -11.20 -7.23
CA ALA A 205 4.31 -10.26 -7.42
C ALA A 205 2.96 -10.82 -6.94
N ASN A 206 2.69 -12.11 -7.23
CA ASN A 206 1.47 -12.76 -6.77
C ASN A 206 1.48 -12.95 -5.23
N MET A 207 2.60 -13.36 -4.65
CA MET A 207 2.75 -13.45 -3.19
C MET A 207 2.56 -12.08 -2.53
N PHE A 208 3.17 -11.04 -3.08
CA PHE A 208 2.99 -9.67 -2.62
C PHE A 208 1.52 -9.24 -2.64
N ASN A 209 0.81 -9.51 -3.75
CA ASN A 209 -0.60 -9.17 -3.88
C ASN A 209 -1.49 -9.89 -2.84
N CYS A 210 -1.25 -11.17 -2.62
CA CYS A 210 -1.95 -11.93 -1.59
C CYS A 210 -1.70 -11.36 -0.19
N LEU A 211 -0.44 -11.07 0.14
CA LEU A 211 -0.04 -10.52 1.44
C LEU A 211 -0.63 -9.12 1.68
N LYS A 212 -0.69 -8.28 0.64
CA LYS A 212 -1.39 -6.99 0.71
C LYS A 212 -2.88 -7.16 1.00
N ALA A 213 -3.55 -8.08 0.32
CA ALA A 213 -4.96 -8.37 0.55
C ALA A 213 -5.22 -8.83 1.99
N LEU A 214 -4.32 -9.62 2.56
CA LEU A 214 -4.35 -10.10 3.95
C LEU A 214 -3.87 -9.05 4.97
N LYS A 215 -3.44 -7.88 4.54
CA LYS A 215 -2.84 -6.83 5.38
C LYS A 215 -1.61 -7.30 6.18
N ASN A 216 -0.89 -8.29 5.67
CA ASN A 216 0.39 -8.71 6.22
C ASN A 216 1.51 -7.83 5.66
N ASN A 217 1.60 -6.61 6.16
CA ASN A 217 2.47 -5.56 5.63
C ASN A 217 3.96 -5.90 5.78
N GLU A 218 4.33 -6.68 6.80
CA GLU A 218 5.73 -7.06 7.03
C GLU A 218 6.26 -8.01 5.94
N GLU A 219 5.55 -9.10 5.66
CA GLU A 219 5.92 -10.01 4.59
C GLU A 219 5.73 -9.37 3.21
N ALA A 220 4.68 -8.55 3.03
CA ALA A 220 4.46 -7.81 1.78
C ALA A 220 5.67 -6.90 1.46
N LEU A 221 6.20 -6.20 2.45
CA LEU A 221 7.41 -5.39 2.29
C LEU A 221 8.61 -6.25 1.89
N LYS A 222 8.80 -7.41 2.51
CA LYS A 222 9.89 -8.33 2.15
C LYS A 222 9.84 -8.73 0.67
N TYR A 223 8.67 -9.15 0.17
CA TYR A 223 8.54 -9.58 -1.23
C TYR A 223 8.59 -8.40 -2.20
N SER A 224 8.08 -7.21 -1.83
CA SER A 224 8.20 -6.02 -2.67
C SER A 224 9.67 -5.57 -2.83
N LEU A 225 10.49 -5.67 -1.79
CA LEU A 225 11.94 -5.43 -1.87
C LEU A 225 12.67 -6.48 -2.72
N MET A 226 12.21 -7.74 -2.70
CA MET A 226 12.72 -8.76 -3.62
C MET A 226 12.36 -8.44 -5.07
N LEU A 227 11.16 -7.91 -5.32
CA LEU A 227 10.71 -7.47 -6.65
C LEU A 227 11.56 -6.30 -7.18
N GLU A 228 11.96 -5.36 -6.32
CA GLU A 228 12.81 -4.24 -6.72
C GLU A 228 14.19 -4.69 -7.27
N ASN A 229 14.67 -5.88 -6.88
CA ASN A 229 15.95 -6.41 -7.37
C ASN A 229 15.89 -6.94 -8.82
N PHE A 230 14.70 -7.11 -9.41
CA PHE A 230 14.57 -7.47 -10.82
C PHE A 230 14.75 -6.23 -11.68
N GLU A 231 15.65 -6.29 -12.67
CA GLU A 231 16.04 -5.14 -13.48
C GLU A 231 14.84 -4.51 -14.22
N GLU A 232 13.87 -5.33 -14.66
CA GLU A 232 12.63 -4.87 -15.29
C GLU A 232 11.68 -4.10 -14.36
N LEU A 233 11.83 -4.27 -13.03
CA LEU A 233 10.96 -3.65 -12.01
C LEU A 233 11.63 -2.55 -11.21
N LYS A 234 12.93 -2.38 -11.33
CA LYS A 234 13.74 -1.45 -10.54
C LYS A 234 13.26 0.01 -10.58
N ASN A 235 12.72 0.42 -11.72
CA ASN A 235 12.16 1.76 -11.94
C ASN A 235 10.63 1.74 -12.11
N ASN A 236 9.96 0.68 -11.64
CA ASN A 236 8.51 0.59 -11.71
C ASN A 236 7.88 1.48 -10.62
N ILE A 237 7.29 2.59 -11.05
CA ILE A 237 6.69 3.60 -10.14
C ILE A 237 5.65 2.96 -9.22
N ASN A 238 4.80 2.06 -9.74
CA ASN A 238 3.75 1.42 -8.94
C ASN A 238 4.36 0.53 -7.84
N LEU A 239 5.42 -0.20 -8.13
CA LEU A 239 6.13 -1.00 -7.13
C LEU A 239 6.78 -0.10 -6.07
N LEU A 240 7.51 0.93 -6.49
CA LEU A 240 8.17 1.88 -5.59
C LEU A 240 7.15 2.61 -4.69
N SER A 241 5.99 3.01 -5.24
CA SER A 241 4.90 3.62 -4.46
C SER A 241 4.31 2.64 -3.45
N ASN A 242 4.13 1.36 -3.83
CA ASN A 242 3.69 0.34 -2.88
C ASN A 242 4.69 0.15 -1.73
N ILE A 243 5.99 0.14 -2.01
CA ILE A 243 7.04 0.05 -0.98
C ILE A 243 6.99 1.28 -0.07
N ALA A 244 6.88 2.48 -0.64
CA ALA A 244 6.76 3.72 0.12
C ALA A 244 5.55 3.69 1.08
N ASN A 245 4.40 3.21 0.61
CA ASN A 245 3.19 3.09 1.42
C ASN A 245 3.34 2.05 2.54
N LEU A 246 4.03 0.93 2.29
CA LEU A 246 4.31 -0.05 3.33
C LEU A 246 5.25 0.50 4.42
N TYR A 247 6.20 1.37 4.08
CA TYR A 247 7.01 2.08 5.07
C TYR A 247 6.19 3.11 5.85
N GLU A 248 5.20 3.77 5.22
CA GLU A 248 4.26 4.65 5.92
C GLU A 248 3.44 3.88 6.97
N GLU A 249 2.91 2.72 6.62
CA GLU A 249 2.18 1.85 7.57
C GLU A 249 3.06 1.43 8.76
N LYS A 250 4.38 1.34 8.56
CA LYS A 250 5.37 1.13 9.62
C LYS A 250 5.78 2.41 10.35
N GLN A 251 5.27 3.55 9.95
CA GLN A 251 5.67 4.89 10.43
C GLN A 251 7.16 5.19 10.19
N ASP A 252 7.80 4.51 9.24
CA ASP A 252 9.19 4.76 8.86
C ASP A 252 9.25 5.76 7.70
N TYR A 253 9.02 7.02 8.05
CA TYR A 253 9.02 8.11 7.08
C TYR A 253 10.39 8.37 6.46
N LYS A 254 11.50 7.95 7.10
CA LYS A 254 12.84 8.09 6.53
C LYS A 254 13.06 7.14 5.35
N GLU A 255 12.65 5.89 5.49
CA GLU A 255 12.72 4.95 4.38
C GLU A 255 11.68 5.32 3.30
N LYS A 256 10.44 5.71 3.67
CA LYS A 256 9.46 6.25 2.73
C LYS A 256 10.05 7.36 1.86
N LEU A 257 10.74 8.32 2.47
CA LEU A 257 11.36 9.45 1.77
C LEU A 257 12.32 9.00 0.66
N LYS A 258 13.15 7.99 0.91
CA LYS A 258 14.09 7.46 -0.10
C LYS A 258 13.37 6.94 -1.36
N TYR A 259 12.22 6.30 -1.17
CA TYR A 259 11.42 5.80 -2.30
C TYR A 259 10.70 6.93 -3.05
N LEU A 260 10.21 7.95 -2.35
CA LEU A 260 9.65 9.14 -3.00
C LEU A 260 10.72 9.89 -3.82
N GLU A 261 11.95 10.00 -3.32
CA GLU A 261 13.07 10.56 -4.07
C GLU A 261 13.43 9.74 -5.32
N LYS A 262 13.38 8.39 -5.23
CA LYS A 262 13.57 7.52 -6.40
C LYS A 262 12.50 7.76 -7.45
N ILE A 263 11.23 7.84 -7.04
CA ILE A 263 10.09 8.09 -7.93
C ILE A 263 10.21 9.46 -8.61
N GLU A 264 10.56 10.51 -7.86
CA GLU A 264 10.75 11.84 -8.43
C GLU A 264 11.88 11.86 -9.49
N LYS A 265 12.98 11.12 -9.26
CA LYS A 265 14.11 11.01 -10.21
C LYS A 265 13.74 10.29 -11.51
N ILE A 266 12.77 9.39 -11.48
CA ILE A 266 12.25 8.71 -12.68
C ILE A 266 11.46 9.69 -13.55
N GLY A 267 10.89 10.74 -12.95
CA GLY A 267 10.14 11.78 -13.66
C GLY A 267 8.64 11.51 -13.65
N ILE A 268 8.02 11.77 -12.51
CA ILE A 268 6.56 11.72 -12.35
C ILE A 268 5.99 13.13 -12.47
N ASP A 269 4.88 13.27 -13.19
CA ASP A 269 4.08 14.50 -13.29
C ASP A 269 2.67 14.24 -12.73
N ASP A 270 2.62 13.91 -11.44
CA ASP A 270 1.37 13.65 -10.70
C ASP A 270 1.29 14.57 -9.48
N PRO A 271 0.37 15.54 -9.47
CA PRO A 271 0.18 16.42 -8.32
C PRO A 271 -0.13 15.69 -7.01
N GLN A 272 -0.84 14.55 -7.05
CA GLN A 272 -1.13 13.77 -5.86
C GLN A 272 0.14 13.19 -5.23
N PHE A 273 1.08 12.75 -6.06
CA PHE A 273 2.41 12.31 -5.59
C PHE A 273 3.13 13.41 -4.82
N TYR A 274 3.12 14.65 -5.34
CA TYR A 274 3.77 15.78 -4.65
C TYR A 274 3.08 16.16 -3.34
N ILE A 275 1.77 15.96 -3.22
CA ILE A 275 1.05 16.12 -1.95
C ILE A 275 1.54 15.10 -0.92
N GLU A 276 1.60 13.83 -1.29
CA GLU A 276 2.09 12.75 -0.41
C GLU A 276 3.55 12.95 -0.01
N TYR A 277 4.36 13.41 -0.95
CA TYR A 277 5.76 13.74 -0.70
C TYR A 277 5.89 14.91 0.29
N GLY A 278 5.12 15.97 0.10
CA GLY A 278 5.05 17.10 1.03
C GLY A 278 4.71 16.65 2.45
N TYR A 279 3.73 15.76 2.61
CA TYR A 279 3.39 15.20 3.92
C TYR A 279 4.52 14.38 4.54
N CYS A 280 5.17 13.52 3.77
CA CYS A 280 6.30 12.75 4.27
C CYS A 280 7.39 13.68 4.83
N LEU A 281 7.68 14.76 4.11
CA LEU A 281 8.65 15.78 4.54
C LEU A 281 8.18 16.54 5.78
N MET A 282 6.88 16.84 5.89
CA MET A 282 6.31 17.47 7.10
C MET A 282 6.45 16.58 8.34
N PHE A 283 6.19 15.27 8.22
CA PHE A 283 6.39 14.32 9.32
C PHE A 283 7.85 14.24 9.78
N LEU A 284 8.80 14.52 8.88
CA LEU A 284 10.22 14.59 9.17
C LEU A 284 10.68 16.01 9.56
N GLU A 285 9.75 16.96 9.68
CA GLU A 285 10.00 18.38 10.00
C GLU A 285 10.86 19.12 8.95
N TYR A 286 10.94 18.60 7.71
CA TYR A 286 11.63 19.23 6.58
C TYR A 286 10.68 20.23 5.88
N TYR A 287 10.26 21.26 6.63
CA TYR A 287 9.19 22.17 6.21
C TYR A 287 9.52 22.97 4.95
N ARG A 288 10.77 23.35 4.72
CA ARG A 288 11.17 24.10 3.52
C ARG A 288 11.04 23.27 2.25
N GLU A 289 11.47 22.01 2.33
CA GLU A 289 11.35 21.05 1.24
C GLU A 289 9.88 20.68 1.00
N ALA A 290 9.10 20.53 2.06
CA ALA A 290 7.65 20.26 1.99
C ALA A 290 6.91 21.37 1.21
N ILE A 291 7.22 22.64 1.49
CA ILE A 291 6.66 23.79 0.75
C ILE A 291 6.89 23.61 -0.75
N SER A 292 8.14 23.33 -1.16
CA SER A 292 8.47 23.14 -2.58
C SER A 292 7.67 22.01 -3.24
N LYS A 293 7.37 20.93 -2.50
CA LYS A 293 6.56 19.82 -3.04
C LYS A 293 5.08 20.21 -3.16
N PHE A 294 4.52 20.87 -2.15
CA PHE A 294 3.16 21.40 -2.23
C PHE A 294 2.98 22.43 -3.33
N GLU A 295 3.98 23.29 -3.59
CA GLU A 295 3.96 24.23 -4.70
C GLU A 295 3.89 23.51 -6.06
N LYS A 296 4.62 22.41 -6.25
CA LYS A 296 4.54 21.58 -7.46
C LYS A 296 3.17 20.93 -7.67
N SER A 297 2.40 20.75 -6.59
CA SER A 297 1.05 20.16 -6.67
C SER A 297 -0.05 21.17 -7.02
N LEU A 298 0.24 22.47 -7.04
CA LEU A 298 -0.75 23.51 -7.31
C LEU A 298 -1.25 23.45 -8.77
N GLY A 299 -2.52 23.82 -8.98
CA GLY A 299 -3.16 23.78 -10.30
C GLY A 299 -3.99 22.52 -10.56
N ALA A 300 -3.99 21.53 -9.64
CA ALA A 300 -4.69 20.27 -9.77
C ALA A 300 -6.07 20.21 -9.09
N GLY A 301 -6.64 21.36 -8.75
CA GLY A 301 -7.97 21.46 -8.12
C GLY A 301 -8.01 21.21 -6.59
N LYS A 302 -6.85 20.98 -5.97
CA LYS A 302 -6.69 20.90 -4.51
C LYS A 302 -5.91 22.07 -3.92
N ASP A 303 -5.92 23.20 -4.61
CA ASP A 303 -5.06 24.35 -4.30
C ASP A 303 -5.29 24.89 -2.89
N THR A 304 -6.56 25.02 -2.45
CA THR A 304 -6.88 25.50 -1.11
C THR A 304 -6.29 24.64 0.00
N TYR A 305 -6.21 23.32 -0.24
CA TYR A 305 -5.63 22.39 0.70
C TYR A 305 -4.09 22.53 0.72
N CYS A 306 -3.44 22.48 -0.44
CA CYS A 306 -1.98 22.62 -0.55
C CYS A 306 -1.49 23.97 -0.02
N ILE A 307 -2.19 25.07 -0.36
CA ILE A 307 -1.90 26.42 0.13
C ILE A 307 -1.95 26.47 1.66
N SER A 308 -2.93 25.80 2.28
CA SER A 308 -3.01 25.75 3.74
C SER A 308 -1.90 24.90 4.38
N GLN A 309 -1.43 23.84 3.71
CA GLN A 309 -0.26 23.08 4.19
C GLN A 309 1.05 23.88 4.04
N ILE A 310 1.18 24.66 2.98
CA ILE A 310 2.29 25.62 2.84
C ILE A 310 2.27 26.63 4.01
N ALA A 311 1.10 27.18 4.33
CA ALA A 311 0.94 28.08 5.47
C ALA A 311 1.35 27.42 6.79
N PHE A 312 0.91 26.19 7.02
CA PHE A 312 1.30 25.40 8.19
C PHE A 312 2.83 25.20 8.28
N CYS A 313 3.48 24.89 7.15
CA CYS A 313 4.93 24.77 7.10
C CYS A 313 5.62 26.10 7.46
N TYR A 314 5.16 27.23 6.93
CA TYR A 314 5.71 28.55 7.28
C TYR A 314 5.53 28.85 8.77
N ARG A 315 4.38 28.53 9.39
CA ARG A 315 4.19 28.69 10.83
C ARG A 315 5.21 27.89 11.63
N ASN A 316 5.44 26.63 11.26
CA ASN A 316 6.42 25.80 11.97
C ASN A 316 7.88 26.25 11.74
N LEU A 317 8.14 26.98 10.68
CA LEU A 317 9.44 27.66 10.45
C LEU A 317 9.56 28.99 11.23
N GLY A 318 8.52 29.43 11.94
CA GLY A 318 8.49 30.73 12.61
C GLY A 318 8.30 31.92 11.67
N GLU A 319 7.97 31.68 10.38
CA GLU A 319 7.72 32.73 9.37
C GLU A 319 6.24 33.11 9.38
N TYR A 320 5.79 33.69 10.52
CA TYR A 320 4.34 33.87 10.83
C TYR A 320 3.62 34.80 9.85
N GLU A 321 4.28 35.87 9.34
CA GLU A 321 3.70 36.78 8.36
C GLU A 321 3.34 36.04 7.07
N LYS A 322 4.25 35.18 6.58
CA LYS A 322 3.98 34.38 5.38
C LYS A 322 2.89 33.34 5.66
N ALA A 323 2.93 32.70 6.83
CA ALA A 323 1.88 31.76 7.23
C ALA A 323 0.50 32.42 7.18
N LEU A 324 0.37 33.59 7.77
CA LEU A 324 -0.89 34.38 7.77
C LEU A 324 -1.33 34.75 6.35
N GLU A 325 -0.40 35.15 5.47
CA GLU A 325 -0.69 35.46 4.06
C GLU A 325 -1.26 34.22 3.34
N TYR A 326 -0.60 33.08 3.48
CA TYR A 326 -1.06 31.83 2.84
C TYR A 326 -2.36 31.30 3.45
N PHE A 327 -2.58 31.40 4.77
CA PHE A 327 -3.87 31.07 5.38
C PHE A 327 -4.99 31.98 4.87
N GLN A 328 -4.72 33.28 4.74
CA GLN A 328 -5.68 34.22 4.17
C GLN A 328 -6.00 33.90 2.70
N LYS A 329 -5.00 33.49 1.92
CA LYS A 329 -5.19 33.02 0.54
C LYS A 329 -6.07 31.78 0.50
N ALA A 330 -5.81 30.77 1.36
CA ALA A 330 -6.65 29.57 1.46
C ALA A 330 -8.11 29.93 1.81
N ARG A 331 -8.29 30.88 2.75
CA ARG A 331 -9.61 31.38 3.17
C ARG A 331 -10.35 32.09 2.02
N SER A 332 -9.66 32.90 1.24
CA SER A 332 -10.24 33.62 0.08
C SER A 332 -10.66 32.65 -1.04
N LEU A 333 -10.03 31.49 -1.12
CA LEU A 333 -10.37 30.39 -2.05
C LEU A 333 -11.44 29.45 -1.52
N GLY A 334 -12.07 29.79 -0.38
CA GLY A 334 -13.23 29.08 0.18
C GLY A 334 -12.93 28.11 1.33
N ARG A 335 -11.68 27.94 1.77
CA ARG A 335 -11.36 27.14 2.93
C ARG A 335 -11.52 27.95 4.22
N ASN A 336 -12.65 27.83 4.89
CA ASN A 336 -12.98 28.58 6.09
C ASN A 336 -13.51 27.66 7.21
N ASP A 337 -12.82 26.55 7.45
CA ASP A 337 -13.10 25.59 8.53
C ASP A 337 -12.52 26.06 9.87
N ALA A 338 -12.86 25.35 10.94
CA ALA A 338 -12.37 25.67 12.27
C ALA A 338 -10.85 25.49 12.40
N TRP A 339 -10.28 24.54 11.63
CA TRP A 339 -8.82 24.32 11.62
C TRP A 339 -8.06 25.57 11.12
N ILE A 340 -8.53 26.20 10.05
CA ILE A 340 -7.91 27.45 9.56
C ILE A 340 -7.97 28.56 10.64
N SER A 341 -9.10 28.67 11.35
CA SER A 341 -9.22 29.66 12.44
C SER A 341 -8.27 29.33 13.59
N LEU A 342 -8.13 28.06 13.97
CA LEU A 342 -7.14 27.61 14.95
C LEU A 342 -5.72 28.02 14.54
N GLU A 343 -5.34 27.77 13.30
CA GLU A 343 -4.00 28.09 12.78
C GLU A 343 -3.71 29.60 12.78
N PHE A 344 -4.71 30.44 12.43
CA PHE A 344 -4.60 31.89 12.62
C PHE A 344 -4.36 32.25 14.08
N GLY A 345 -5.11 31.66 14.99
CA GLY A 345 -4.96 31.86 16.42
C GLY A 345 -3.56 31.51 16.91
N LEU A 346 -3.00 30.37 16.47
CA LEU A 346 -1.65 29.94 16.80
C LEU A 346 -0.59 30.90 16.26
N CYS A 347 -0.71 31.37 15.00
CA CYS A 347 0.21 32.35 14.45
C CYS A 347 0.22 33.66 15.26
N TYR A 348 -0.95 34.19 15.64
CA TYR A 348 -1.02 35.41 16.43
C TYR A 348 -0.55 35.21 17.86
N ARG A 349 -0.82 34.05 18.48
CA ARG A 349 -0.30 33.71 19.82
C ARG A 349 1.24 33.74 19.84
N ASP A 350 1.85 33.11 18.83
CA ASP A 350 3.30 32.99 18.75
C ASP A 350 4.00 34.33 18.40
N GLN A 351 3.21 35.31 17.90
CA GLN A 351 3.61 36.72 17.74
C GLN A 351 3.26 37.60 18.97
N ASN A 352 2.75 37.02 20.05
CA ASN A 352 2.25 37.70 21.26
C ASN A 352 1.10 38.67 21.02
N GLU A 353 0.35 38.52 19.92
CA GLU A 353 -0.85 39.30 19.62
C GLU A 353 -2.11 38.63 20.22
N TYR A 354 -2.20 38.64 21.56
CA TYR A 354 -3.14 37.80 22.32
C TYR A 354 -4.61 38.10 22.03
N GLU A 355 -5.01 39.36 21.79
CA GLU A 355 -6.36 39.73 21.40
C GLU A 355 -6.81 39.11 20.08
N LYS A 356 -5.88 39.13 19.08
CA LYS A 356 -6.17 38.51 17.79
C LYS A 356 -6.18 36.98 17.92
N ALA A 357 -5.24 36.42 18.66
CA ALA A 357 -5.21 35.00 18.93
C ALA A 357 -6.53 34.52 19.57
N LEU A 358 -6.99 35.19 20.63
CA LEU A 358 -8.24 34.90 21.29
C LEU A 358 -9.44 34.95 20.34
N LYS A 359 -9.51 36.00 19.50
CA LYS A 359 -10.57 36.13 18.49
C LYS A 359 -10.66 34.91 17.60
N TYR A 360 -9.54 34.45 17.08
CA TYR A 360 -9.50 33.33 16.13
C TYR A 360 -9.69 31.98 16.82
N PHE A 361 -9.22 31.80 18.04
CA PHE A 361 -9.52 30.61 18.85
C PHE A 361 -11.01 30.50 19.18
N LEU A 362 -11.67 31.60 19.53
CA LEU A 362 -13.12 31.62 19.73
C LEU A 362 -13.87 31.37 18.40
N GLU A 363 -13.40 31.89 17.29
CA GLU A 363 -13.96 31.56 15.97
C GLU A 363 -13.85 30.04 15.67
N ALA A 364 -12.75 29.39 16.00
CA ALA A 364 -12.59 27.95 15.84
C ALA A 364 -13.55 27.16 16.76
N TYR A 365 -13.67 27.61 18.05
CA TYR A 365 -14.53 27.01 19.05
C TYR A 365 -16.02 27.03 18.63
N GLU A 366 -16.48 28.11 17.99
CA GLU A 366 -17.89 28.26 17.59
C GLU A 366 -18.21 27.56 16.25
N LYS A 367 -17.23 27.35 15.38
CA LYS A 367 -17.46 26.79 14.04
C LYS A 367 -17.81 25.32 14.00
N GLU A 368 -17.23 24.50 14.88
CA GLU A 368 -17.40 23.06 14.84
C GLU A 368 -17.55 22.49 16.26
N GLU A 369 -18.53 21.62 16.46
CA GLU A 369 -18.85 21.02 17.77
C GLU A 369 -17.66 20.25 18.39
N ARG A 370 -16.85 19.58 17.55
CA ARG A 370 -15.67 18.86 18.03
C ARG A 370 -14.66 19.75 18.75
N TYR A 371 -14.56 21.03 18.37
CA TYR A 371 -13.65 21.97 19.01
C TYR A 371 -14.16 22.48 20.35
N LYS A 372 -15.44 22.32 20.65
CA LYS A 372 -16.00 22.64 21.98
C LYS A 372 -15.53 21.65 23.07
N THR A 373 -15.06 20.50 22.68
CA THR A 373 -14.50 19.49 23.57
C THR A 373 -12.99 19.25 23.33
N ASP A 374 -12.38 20.06 22.48
CA ASP A 374 -10.93 20.02 22.23
C ASP A 374 -10.18 20.67 23.41
N THR A 375 -9.53 19.87 24.22
CA THR A 375 -8.85 20.32 25.44
C THR A 375 -7.72 21.29 25.16
N TYR A 376 -7.00 21.11 24.04
CA TYR A 376 -5.93 22.01 23.62
C TYR A 376 -6.46 23.41 23.24
N LEU A 377 -7.56 23.47 22.49
CA LEU A 377 -8.17 24.75 22.14
C LEU A 377 -8.75 25.44 23.36
N LEU A 378 -9.49 24.71 24.23
CA LEU A 378 -10.05 25.24 25.45
C LEU A 378 -8.98 25.85 26.37
N SER A 379 -7.91 25.14 26.60
CA SER A 379 -6.80 25.62 27.42
C SER A 379 -6.05 26.78 26.77
N SER A 380 -5.91 26.77 25.42
CA SER A 380 -5.36 27.92 24.69
C SER A 380 -6.22 29.17 24.82
N ILE A 381 -7.56 29.05 24.72
CA ILE A 381 -8.51 30.17 24.96
C ILE A 381 -8.35 30.67 26.40
N GLY A 382 -8.32 29.76 27.38
CA GLY A 382 -8.15 30.10 28.79
C GLY A 382 -6.85 30.86 29.05
N LYS A 383 -5.73 30.43 28.47
CA LYS A 383 -4.44 31.12 28.56
C LYS A 383 -4.50 32.52 27.92
N MET A 384 -5.14 32.66 26.78
CA MET A 384 -5.25 33.98 26.12
C MET A 384 -6.08 34.94 26.99
N TYR A 385 -7.18 34.50 27.63
CA TYR A 385 -7.91 35.29 28.56
C TYR A 385 -7.10 35.70 29.79
N ASP A 386 -6.31 34.78 30.35
CA ASP A 386 -5.42 35.03 31.47
C ASP A 386 -4.38 36.12 31.12
N LEU A 387 -3.70 35.98 29.98
CA LEU A 387 -2.71 36.95 29.49
C LEU A 387 -3.30 38.34 29.22
N LEU A 388 -4.60 38.41 28.92
CA LEU A 388 -5.34 39.66 28.73
C LEU A 388 -5.95 40.23 30.03
N GLY A 389 -5.65 39.61 31.18
CA GLY A 389 -6.17 40.04 32.48
C GLY A 389 -7.67 39.77 32.72
N LYS A 390 -8.28 38.89 31.91
CA LYS A 390 -9.70 38.48 32.01
C LYS A 390 -9.80 37.14 32.74
N TYR A 391 -9.36 37.12 33.97
CA TYR A 391 -9.10 35.91 34.73
C TYR A 391 -10.32 35.00 34.93
N GLU A 392 -11.53 35.56 35.15
CA GLU A 392 -12.76 34.79 35.32
C GLU A 392 -13.11 33.99 34.06
N ASN A 393 -12.94 34.61 32.89
CA ASN A 393 -13.13 33.90 31.61
C ASN A 393 -12.03 32.85 31.39
N GLY A 394 -10.80 33.16 31.79
CA GLY A 394 -9.69 32.20 31.74
C GLY A 394 -9.97 30.96 32.56
N GLU A 395 -10.37 31.16 33.84
CA GLU A 395 -10.76 30.07 34.73
C GLU A 395 -11.89 29.20 34.15
N GLU A 396 -12.90 29.78 33.54
CA GLU A 396 -14.02 29.03 32.95
C GLU A 396 -13.53 28.05 31.91
N PHE A 397 -12.72 28.50 30.95
CA PHE A 397 -12.21 27.66 29.86
C PHE A 397 -11.18 26.63 30.32
N LEU A 398 -10.27 27.01 31.25
CA LEU A 398 -9.30 26.07 31.83
C LEU A 398 -10.00 24.96 32.63
N ARG A 399 -11.04 25.28 33.39
CA ARG A 399 -11.86 24.27 34.10
C ARG A 399 -12.61 23.35 33.14
N LYS A 400 -13.14 23.86 31.99
CA LYS A 400 -13.74 23.01 30.95
C LYS A 400 -12.71 22.00 30.39
N SER A 401 -11.50 22.44 30.06
CA SER A 401 -10.43 21.56 29.62
C SER A 401 -10.10 20.52 30.69
N TYR A 402 -9.92 20.94 31.93
CA TYR A 402 -9.63 20.04 33.05
C TYR A 402 -10.74 19.00 33.29
N ALA A 403 -12.01 19.39 33.16
CA ALA A 403 -13.15 18.51 33.34
C ALA A 403 -13.26 17.45 32.25
N LEU A 404 -12.76 17.72 31.03
CA LEU A 404 -12.70 16.78 29.90
C LEU A 404 -11.57 15.78 30.02
N GLY A 405 -10.75 15.87 31.06
CA GLY A 405 -9.72 14.88 31.35
C GLY A 405 -8.27 15.33 31.10
N GLU A 406 -8.06 16.55 30.63
CA GLU A 406 -6.73 17.15 30.56
C GLU A 406 -6.22 17.39 31.99
N ARG A 407 -5.21 16.68 32.41
CA ARG A 407 -4.68 16.73 33.78
C ARG A 407 -3.18 16.68 33.83
N ASP A 408 -2.54 17.05 32.73
CA ASP A 408 -1.10 17.12 32.67
C ASP A 408 -0.52 18.30 33.51
N ARG A 409 0.78 18.41 33.51
CA ARG A 409 1.48 19.50 34.19
C ARG A 409 0.99 20.87 33.72
N TRP A 410 0.83 21.02 32.38
CA TRP A 410 0.57 22.32 31.78
C TRP A 410 -0.78 22.89 32.23
N ILE A 411 -1.87 22.11 32.12
CA ILE A 411 -3.20 22.58 32.53
C ILE A 411 -3.29 22.88 34.02
N ASN A 412 -2.61 22.07 34.86
CA ASN A 412 -2.58 22.32 36.33
C ASN A 412 -1.82 23.61 36.64
N MET A 413 -0.72 23.88 35.91
CA MET A 413 0.03 25.13 36.07
C MET A 413 -0.79 26.33 35.66
N GLU A 414 -1.41 26.33 34.44
CA GLU A 414 -2.19 27.43 33.91
C GLU A 414 -3.41 27.74 34.79
N LEU A 415 -4.11 26.70 35.27
CA LEU A 415 -5.22 26.85 36.17
C LEU A 415 -4.78 27.40 37.56
N GLY A 416 -3.66 26.90 38.06
CA GLY A 416 -3.04 27.39 39.28
C GLY A 416 -2.66 28.85 39.21
N GLU A 417 -2.02 29.30 38.15
CA GLU A 417 -1.66 30.71 37.91
C GLU A 417 -2.92 31.59 37.83
N CYS A 418 -3.92 31.17 37.04
CA CYS A 418 -5.18 31.90 36.90
C CYS A 418 -5.90 32.06 38.25
N LEU A 419 -5.98 30.99 39.03
CA LEU A 419 -6.57 31.01 40.38
C LEU A 419 -5.79 31.92 41.36
N THR A 420 -4.48 31.95 41.24
CA THR A 420 -3.60 32.84 42.00
C THR A 420 -3.96 34.32 41.73
N ARG A 421 -4.16 34.69 40.45
CA ARG A 421 -4.53 36.04 40.05
C ARG A 421 -5.98 36.42 40.48
N LEU A 422 -6.86 35.44 40.63
CA LEU A 422 -8.18 35.58 41.16
C LEU A 422 -8.24 35.64 42.71
N GLY A 423 -7.11 35.46 43.38
CA GLY A 423 -7.05 35.40 44.83
C GLY A 423 -7.62 34.12 45.48
N LYS A 424 -7.84 33.07 44.67
CA LYS A 424 -8.34 31.73 45.12
C LYS A 424 -7.15 30.85 45.49
N TYR A 425 -6.39 31.29 46.53
CA TYR A 425 -5.04 30.74 46.81
C TYR A 425 -5.06 29.26 47.25
N GLU A 426 -6.07 28.81 48.02
CA GLU A 426 -6.18 27.41 48.44
C GLU A 426 -6.36 26.47 47.28
N GLU A 427 -7.24 26.80 46.32
CA GLU A 427 -7.45 26.02 45.13
C GLU A 427 -6.22 26.09 44.19
N ALA A 428 -5.58 27.27 44.05
CA ALA A 428 -4.35 27.46 43.31
C ALA A 428 -3.24 26.52 43.79
N ILE A 429 -3.04 26.45 45.15
CA ILE A 429 -2.05 25.58 45.77
C ILE A 429 -2.30 24.12 45.40
N GLU A 430 -3.55 23.66 45.41
CA GLU A 430 -3.87 22.27 45.01
C GLU A 430 -3.38 21.98 43.58
N LYS A 431 -3.67 22.86 42.64
CA LYS A 431 -3.27 22.68 41.22
C LYS A 431 -1.78 22.83 41.01
N LEU A 432 -1.17 23.80 41.64
CA LEU A 432 0.30 24.03 41.56
C LEU A 432 1.12 22.88 42.17
N LEU A 433 0.65 22.28 43.28
CA LEU A 433 1.29 21.11 43.89
C LEU A 433 1.19 19.89 42.92
N GLU A 434 0.08 19.70 42.25
CA GLU A 434 -0.08 18.64 41.27
C GLU A 434 0.83 18.88 40.05
N ALA A 435 0.86 20.10 39.51
CA ALA A 435 1.81 20.47 38.44
C ALA A 435 3.26 20.20 38.83
N ARG A 436 3.61 20.62 40.05
CA ARG A 436 4.93 20.38 40.65
C ARG A 436 5.27 18.90 40.74
N ARG A 437 4.35 18.09 41.26
CA ARG A 437 4.51 16.63 41.38
C ARG A 437 4.78 15.99 40.03
N LEU A 438 4.00 16.37 39.02
CA LEU A 438 4.14 15.84 37.64
C LEU A 438 5.50 16.23 37.04
N TYR A 439 5.94 17.48 37.22
CA TYR A 439 7.21 17.97 36.69
C TYR A 439 8.43 17.30 37.33
N MET A 440 8.36 17.09 38.65
CA MET A 440 9.40 16.35 39.37
C MET A 440 9.47 14.86 38.97
N ALA A 441 8.32 14.25 38.63
CA ALA A 441 8.28 12.89 38.11
C ALA A 441 9.01 12.74 36.77
N GLU A 442 9.13 13.83 36.00
CA GLU A 442 9.95 13.91 34.77
C GLU A 442 11.45 14.15 35.03
N GLY A 443 11.85 14.22 36.30
CA GLY A 443 13.26 14.50 36.69
C GLY A 443 13.65 15.96 36.52
N LYS A 444 12.69 16.90 36.44
CA LYS A 444 12.91 18.34 36.25
C LYS A 444 12.69 19.13 37.53
N ALA A 445 13.35 20.28 37.63
CA ALA A 445 13.27 21.16 38.77
C ALA A 445 12.06 22.15 38.62
N PRO A 446 11.09 22.17 39.55
CA PRO A 446 9.82 22.88 39.43
C PRO A 446 9.88 24.36 39.83
N TYR A 447 10.75 25.16 39.21
CA TYR A 447 11.00 26.55 39.63
C TYR A 447 9.77 27.46 39.47
N SER A 448 8.98 27.30 38.39
CA SER A 448 7.80 28.14 38.15
C SER A 448 6.65 27.78 39.07
N GLU A 449 6.41 26.49 39.29
CA GLU A 449 5.44 26.02 40.27
C GLU A 449 5.77 26.47 41.68
N ASP A 450 7.05 26.36 42.07
CA ASP A 450 7.51 26.79 43.40
C ASP A 450 7.40 28.31 43.58
N LEU A 451 7.65 29.10 42.54
CA LEU A 451 7.51 30.55 42.58
C LEU A 451 6.03 30.97 42.85
N GLU A 452 5.07 30.37 42.12
CA GLU A 452 3.67 30.66 42.34
C GLU A 452 3.13 30.10 43.68
N LEU A 453 3.62 28.93 44.13
CA LEU A 453 3.33 28.39 45.47
C LEU A 453 3.83 29.31 46.57
N ALA A 454 5.05 29.84 46.40
CA ALA A 454 5.58 30.82 47.36
C ALA A 454 4.70 32.05 47.51
N TYR A 455 4.20 32.58 46.39
CA TYR A 455 3.27 33.69 46.39
C TYR A 455 1.92 33.35 47.09
N CYS A 456 1.33 32.21 46.76
CA CYS A 456 0.07 31.79 47.36
C CYS A 456 0.20 31.58 48.88
N TYR A 457 1.25 30.90 49.33
CA TYR A 457 1.48 30.69 50.76
C TYR A 457 1.77 32.01 51.50
N ALA A 458 2.50 32.95 50.86
CA ALA A 458 2.72 34.29 51.45
C ALA A 458 1.39 35.06 51.60
N ALA A 459 0.51 35.00 50.58
CA ALA A 459 -0.78 35.62 50.61
C ALA A 459 -1.72 35.04 51.70
N LEU A 460 -1.62 33.75 51.98
CA LEU A 460 -2.34 33.06 53.05
C LEU A 460 -1.67 33.22 54.46
N GLY A 461 -0.50 33.86 54.54
CA GLY A 461 0.20 34.10 55.81
C GLY A 461 1.08 32.92 56.29
N ASP A 462 1.24 31.86 55.48
CA ASP A 462 2.13 30.73 55.82
C ASP A 462 3.61 31.06 55.46
N LYS A 463 4.25 31.79 56.37
CA LYS A 463 5.64 32.26 56.19
C LYS A 463 6.63 31.12 55.90
N ASN A 464 6.47 29.99 56.56
CA ASN A 464 7.43 28.89 56.46
C ASN A 464 7.35 28.21 55.09
N LYS A 465 6.15 27.89 54.61
CA LYS A 465 5.96 27.30 53.32
C LYS A 465 6.32 28.28 52.19
N ALA A 466 5.93 29.54 52.32
CA ALA A 466 6.29 30.59 51.36
C ALA A 466 7.81 30.68 51.17
N LYS A 467 8.53 30.71 52.30
CA LYS A 467 10.02 30.71 52.24
C LYS A 467 10.59 29.44 51.62
N TYR A 468 10.08 28.28 52.03
CA TYR A 468 10.54 26.99 51.51
C TYR A 468 10.41 26.93 49.95
N HIS A 469 9.26 27.27 49.39
CA HIS A 469 9.02 27.24 47.96
C HIS A 469 9.82 28.34 47.24
N MET A 470 9.99 29.50 47.82
CA MET A 470 10.84 30.56 47.25
C MET A 470 12.29 30.13 47.18
N ASP A 471 12.84 29.56 48.25
CA ASP A 471 14.21 29.08 48.27
C ASP A 471 14.43 27.95 47.26
N SER A 472 13.47 27.00 47.14
CA SER A 472 13.46 25.94 46.15
C SER A 472 13.46 26.47 44.71
N SER A 473 12.64 27.49 44.41
CA SER A 473 12.63 28.14 43.10
C SER A 473 13.93 28.82 42.74
N ILE A 474 14.55 29.52 43.71
CA ILE A 474 15.85 30.19 43.55
C ILE A 474 16.96 29.15 43.29
N GLU A 475 16.96 28.06 44.07
CA GLU A 475 17.94 26.98 43.90
C GLU A 475 17.83 26.34 42.51
N ALA A 476 16.61 26.07 42.03
CA ALA A 476 16.35 25.50 40.71
C ALA A 476 16.79 26.43 39.57
N LEU A 477 16.60 27.73 39.69
CA LEU A 477 16.96 28.72 38.69
C LEU A 477 18.49 29.09 38.75
N GLY A 478 19.13 28.99 39.88
CA GLY A 478 20.51 29.40 40.05
C GLY A 478 20.76 30.86 39.62
N ALA A 479 21.81 31.09 38.82
CA ALA A 479 22.15 32.42 38.33
C ALA A 479 21.08 33.03 37.41
N TYR A 480 20.19 32.22 36.82
CA TYR A 480 19.12 32.69 35.93
C TYR A 480 18.06 33.51 36.68
N ALA A 481 17.86 33.23 37.96
CA ALA A 481 16.96 34.00 38.83
C ALA A 481 17.28 35.50 38.87
N GLU A 482 18.55 35.86 38.65
CA GLU A 482 19.02 37.24 38.71
C GLU A 482 19.18 37.86 37.29
N SER A 483 19.05 37.10 36.23
CA SER A 483 19.24 37.62 34.88
C SER A 483 17.95 38.22 34.28
N GLU A 484 16.78 37.71 34.63
CA GLU A 484 15.50 38.11 34.10
C GLU A 484 14.78 39.16 34.98
N GLU A 485 14.48 40.32 34.41
CA GLU A 485 13.86 41.45 35.15
C GLU A 485 12.49 41.08 35.75
N TYR A 486 11.69 40.31 35.04
CA TYR A 486 10.39 39.81 35.51
C TYR A 486 10.54 38.93 36.75
N LEU A 487 11.48 37.98 36.76
CA LEU A 487 11.74 37.11 37.91
C LEU A 487 12.25 37.92 39.12
N LYS A 488 13.16 38.85 38.91
CA LYS A 488 13.63 39.76 39.98
C LYS A 488 12.47 40.50 40.66
N LYS A 489 11.60 41.08 39.87
CA LYS A 489 10.43 41.78 40.36
C LYS A 489 9.50 40.85 41.17
N ARG A 490 9.24 39.66 40.65
CA ARG A 490 8.36 38.67 41.30
C ARG A 490 8.97 38.18 42.61
N PHE A 491 10.24 37.84 42.64
CA PHE A 491 10.96 37.47 43.88
C PHE A 491 10.97 38.59 44.90
N THR A 492 11.17 39.84 44.46
CA THR A 492 11.15 41.00 45.37
C THR A 492 9.78 41.14 46.02
N GLU A 493 8.68 41.08 45.22
CA GLU A 493 7.31 41.13 45.72
C GLU A 493 7.04 40.05 46.78
N ILE A 494 7.42 38.79 46.50
CA ILE A 494 7.21 37.68 47.42
C ILE A 494 8.05 37.86 48.70
N LYS A 495 9.34 38.34 48.58
CA LYS A 495 10.17 38.66 49.75
C LYS A 495 9.55 39.72 50.63
N GLU A 496 9.00 40.79 50.05
CA GLU A 496 8.32 41.85 50.80
C GLU A 496 7.10 41.30 51.52
N MET A 497 6.28 40.47 50.87
CA MET A 497 5.14 39.79 51.46
C MET A 497 5.59 38.92 52.64
N ILE A 498 6.59 38.05 52.50
CA ILE A 498 7.12 37.17 53.53
C ILE A 498 7.65 37.97 54.73
N ASN A 499 8.34 39.09 54.47
CA ASN A 499 8.91 39.93 55.54
C ASN A 499 7.84 40.68 56.28
N SER A 500 6.70 41.00 55.71
CA SER A 500 5.57 41.65 56.35
C SER A 500 4.78 40.72 57.30
N LEU A 501 4.94 39.39 57.13
CA LEU A 501 4.31 38.39 57.99
C LEU A 501 5.01 38.34 59.36
N LYS A 502 4.23 38.42 60.41
CA LYS A 502 4.73 38.41 61.83
C LYS A 502 5.21 37.01 62.24
#